data_ffda9960b5e75bc5bba7f29e6c4a31a9
#
_entry.id   ffda9960b5e75bc5bba7f29e6c4a31a9
#
_cell.length_a   1.000
_cell.length_b   1.000
_cell.length_c   1.000
_cell.angle_alpha   90.00
_cell.angle_beta   90.00
_cell.angle_gamma   90.00
#
_symmetry.space_group_name_H-M   'P 1'
#
loop_
_entity.id
_entity.type
_entity.pdbx_description
1 polymer ?
#
loop_
_entity_poly.entity_id
_entity_poly.type
_entity_poly.pdbx_seq_one_letter_code
_entity_poly.pdbx_strand_id
1 'polypeptide(L)'
;MKKFALFLILYIPTLWASPGDGGYAGAFLRMGFEARTKALGDAYTAVPEGAVAGIYNPATLPNLTSRQAILSFSFLPLDRTLDYVGFATPLAPKAKNGESGQPLEAGLAVGWIHAGVKNIDGRDGSGNHTEYLSNSENAFFMSFALKPSQYLSIGVSGKILYNRIPGITEDNGALTSSGFGLDIGVYSNPLPGLSIGIALKDNLSKYSWNTDSVYERGTSTTYEFPRIVRAGAAYRIPRQWLLVVADLETSDVQNPRYHIGAEFTAKELGALRIGLDHDTPSFGFGLYLQIFGKLATLNYAFTPGLEALTPEHVVSWMFDF
;
A
#
# COMPACT_ATOMS: atom_id res chain seq x y z
N MET A 1 -1.44 -37.94 -22.81
CA MET A 1 -1.83 -37.23 -21.58
C MET A 1 -0.65 -37.34 -20.57
N LYS A 2 0.25 -36.36 -20.52
CA LYS A 2 1.36 -36.35 -19.57
C LYS A 2 0.90 -35.63 -18.31
N LYS A 3 0.83 -36.35 -17.19
CA LYS A 3 0.50 -35.79 -15.86
C LYS A 3 1.74 -35.03 -15.36
N PHE A 4 1.65 -33.70 -15.31
CA PHE A 4 2.61 -32.88 -14.57
C PHE A 4 2.25 -32.95 -13.10
N ALA A 5 3.03 -33.63 -12.29
CA ALA A 5 2.97 -33.54 -10.84
C ALA A 5 3.72 -32.28 -10.40
N LEU A 6 2.97 -31.30 -9.89
CA LEU A 6 3.54 -30.10 -9.27
C LEU A 6 4.00 -30.47 -7.85
N PHE A 7 5.31 -30.64 -7.66
CA PHE A 7 5.90 -30.78 -6.33
C PHE A 7 5.96 -29.40 -5.67
N LEU A 8 5.05 -29.16 -4.71
CA LEU A 8 5.11 -28.01 -3.82
C LEU A 8 6.19 -28.31 -2.75
N ILE A 9 7.38 -27.74 -2.91
CA ILE A 9 8.41 -27.80 -1.86
C ILE A 9 8.03 -26.76 -0.81
N LEU A 10 7.47 -27.24 0.31
CA LEU A 10 7.31 -26.44 1.53
C LEU A 10 8.71 -26.20 2.14
N TYR A 11 9.28 -25.05 1.83
CA TYR A 11 10.46 -24.58 2.54
C TYR A 11 9.96 -23.93 3.86
N ILE A 12 10.26 -24.55 5.00
CA ILE A 12 10.03 -23.99 6.33
C ILE A 12 11.25 -23.11 6.61
N PRO A 13 11.16 -21.77 6.53
CA PRO A 13 12.26 -20.91 6.91
C PRO A 13 12.44 -20.98 8.42
N THR A 14 13.68 -21.18 8.84
CA THR A 14 14.10 -20.99 10.23
C THR A 14 13.82 -19.55 10.65
N LEU A 15 13.10 -19.39 11.76
CA LEU A 15 12.78 -18.09 12.38
C LEU A 15 14.07 -17.33 12.75
N TRP A 16 14.50 -16.45 11.87
CA TRP A 16 15.48 -15.42 12.20
C TRP A 16 14.68 -14.16 12.50
N ALA A 17 14.96 -13.51 13.62
CA ALA A 17 14.37 -12.22 13.92
C ALA A 17 14.69 -11.27 12.76
N SER A 18 13.68 -10.90 11.98
CA SER A 18 13.82 -9.94 10.90
C SER A 18 13.94 -8.54 11.50
N PRO A 19 14.86 -7.67 11.01
CA PRO A 19 14.79 -6.27 11.33
C PRO A 19 13.39 -5.77 10.94
N GLY A 20 12.64 -5.20 11.90
CA GLY A 20 11.31 -4.65 11.64
C GLY A 20 11.36 -3.50 10.63
N ASP A 21 10.20 -3.04 10.19
CA ASP A 21 10.08 -1.86 9.29
C ASP A 21 10.42 -0.54 9.99
N GLY A 22 10.69 -0.59 11.30
CA GLY A 22 11.09 0.53 12.13
C GLY A 22 12.53 0.97 11.88
N GLY A 23 12.85 2.20 12.31
CA GLY A 23 14.20 2.77 12.22
C GLY A 23 14.52 3.49 10.91
N TYR A 24 13.67 3.37 9.88
CA TYR A 24 13.83 4.06 8.60
C TYR A 24 12.65 5.02 8.36
N ALA A 25 12.93 6.14 7.71
CA ALA A 25 11.90 7.11 7.34
C ALA A 25 10.83 6.49 6.41
N GLY A 26 9.61 7.00 6.48
CA GLY A 26 8.50 6.58 5.62
C GLY A 26 7.95 5.18 5.92
N ALA A 27 8.13 4.65 7.13
CA ALA A 27 7.62 3.33 7.53
C ALA A 27 6.12 3.16 7.25
N PHE A 28 5.32 4.23 7.40
CA PHE A 28 3.87 4.23 7.17
C PHE A 28 3.46 3.84 5.74
N LEU A 29 4.31 4.06 4.73
CA LEU A 29 4.06 3.67 3.34
C LEU A 29 4.25 2.15 3.09
N ARG A 30 4.76 1.42 4.10
CA ARG A 30 5.07 -0.02 4.03
C ARG A 30 4.20 -0.89 4.93
N MET A 31 3.25 -0.29 5.68
CA MET A 31 2.48 -0.99 6.72
C MET A 31 1.20 -1.67 6.21
N GLY A 32 0.82 -1.48 4.95
CA GLY A 32 -0.49 -1.90 4.45
C GLY A 32 -1.63 -1.06 5.07
N PHE A 33 -2.28 -0.24 4.25
CA PHE A 33 -3.22 0.80 4.70
C PHE A 33 -4.65 0.59 4.18
N GLU A 34 -4.95 -0.57 3.62
CA GLU A 34 -6.28 -0.91 3.10
C GLU A 34 -6.65 -2.33 3.53
N ALA A 35 -7.91 -2.53 3.91
CA ALA A 35 -8.36 -3.78 4.52
C ALA A 35 -8.19 -5.01 3.61
N ARG A 36 -8.48 -4.90 2.30
CA ARG A 36 -8.32 -6.03 1.36
C ARG A 36 -6.86 -6.39 1.18
N THR A 37 -5.98 -5.40 1.00
CA THR A 37 -4.55 -5.62 0.82
C THR A 37 -3.93 -6.20 2.08
N LYS A 38 -4.28 -5.65 3.26
CA LYS A 38 -3.83 -6.15 4.57
C LYS A 38 -4.25 -7.60 4.78
N ALA A 39 -5.51 -7.94 4.47
CA ALA A 39 -6.03 -9.30 4.59
C ALA A 39 -5.40 -10.30 3.59
N LEU A 40 -4.77 -9.81 2.53
CA LEU A 40 -4.01 -10.60 1.55
C LEU A 40 -2.49 -10.64 1.87
N GLY A 41 -2.11 -10.30 3.11
CA GLY A 41 -0.71 -10.28 3.51
C GLY A 41 0.10 -9.19 2.80
N ASP A 42 -0.55 -8.13 2.34
CA ASP A 42 0.04 -7.03 1.57
C ASP A 42 0.58 -7.42 0.16
N ALA A 43 0.22 -8.61 -0.34
CA ALA A 43 0.57 -9.08 -1.69
C ALA A 43 -0.37 -8.47 -2.73
N TYR A 44 0.03 -7.36 -3.37
CA TYR A 44 -0.86 -6.61 -4.27
C TYR A 44 -0.19 -6.05 -5.54
N THR A 45 1.09 -6.32 -5.76
CA THR A 45 1.88 -5.76 -6.88
C THR A 45 1.34 -6.16 -8.26
N ALA A 46 0.67 -7.32 -8.35
CA ALA A 46 0.10 -7.85 -9.60
C ALA A 46 -1.44 -7.87 -9.63
N VAL A 47 -2.12 -7.18 -8.70
CA VAL A 47 -3.59 -7.16 -8.63
C VAL A 47 -4.13 -5.85 -9.24
N PRO A 48 -4.81 -5.90 -10.41
CA PRO A 48 -5.34 -4.71 -11.08
C PRO A 48 -6.75 -4.36 -10.59
N GLU A 49 -6.96 -4.27 -9.30
CA GLU A 49 -8.26 -4.04 -8.69
C GLU A 49 -8.14 -3.09 -7.50
N GLY A 50 -9.19 -2.31 -7.24
CA GLY A 50 -9.23 -1.35 -6.14
C GLY A 50 -8.48 -0.04 -6.41
N ALA A 51 -8.99 1.06 -5.85
CA ALA A 51 -8.37 2.38 -5.99
C ALA A 51 -6.97 2.45 -5.35
N VAL A 52 -6.61 1.47 -4.54
CA VAL A 52 -5.30 1.29 -3.92
C VAL A 52 -4.22 0.79 -4.91
N ALA A 53 -4.63 0.18 -6.02
CA ALA A 53 -3.72 -0.42 -6.99
C ALA A 53 -2.65 0.56 -7.50
N GLY A 54 -3.03 1.85 -7.68
CA GLY A 54 -2.12 2.89 -8.17
C GLY A 54 -0.92 3.19 -7.27
N ILE A 55 -0.98 2.86 -5.97
CA ILE A 55 0.14 3.05 -5.06
C ILE A 55 0.95 1.76 -4.83
N TYR A 56 0.34 0.58 -5.02
CA TYR A 56 1.10 -0.68 -4.98
C TYR A 56 1.92 -0.88 -6.25
N ASN A 57 1.30 -0.69 -7.41
CA ASN A 57 1.94 -0.73 -8.72
C ASN A 57 1.16 0.16 -9.70
N PRO A 58 1.64 1.35 -10.04
CA PRO A 58 0.92 2.25 -10.93
C PRO A 58 0.58 1.64 -12.30
N ALA A 59 1.36 0.69 -12.78
CA ALA A 59 1.13 0.04 -14.08
C ALA A 59 -0.16 -0.81 -14.14
N THR A 60 -0.80 -1.11 -13.01
CA THR A 60 -2.07 -1.86 -12.98
C THR A 60 -3.29 -1.02 -13.39
N LEU A 61 -3.20 0.31 -13.31
CA LEU A 61 -4.31 1.25 -13.48
C LEU A 61 -5.08 1.14 -14.81
N PRO A 62 -4.45 0.94 -15.99
CA PRO A 62 -5.19 0.78 -17.23
C PRO A 62 -6.07 -0.48 -17.29
N ASN A 63 -5.84 -1.42 -16.38
CA ASN A 63 -6.57 -2.70 -16.31
C ASN A 63 -7.72 -2.69 -15.29
N LEU A 64 -7.99 -1.55 -14.64
CA LEU A 64 -9.18 -1.36 -13.81
C LEU A 64 -10.44 -1.47 -14.67
N THR A 65 -11.49 -2.07 -14.13
CA THR A 65 -12.76 -2.29 -14.83
C THR A 65 -13.78 -1.16 -14.64
N SER A 66 -13.61 -0.37 -13.57
CA SER A 66 -14.51 0.72 -13.19
C SER A 66 -13.74 1.88 -12.54
N ARG A 67 -14.41 3.00 -12.39
CA ARG A 67 -13.94 4.10 -11.53
C ARG A 67 -14.20 3.72 -10.10
N GLN A 68 -13.24 3.97 -9.22
CA GLN A 68 -13.29 3.52 -7.84
C GLN A 68 -12.84 4.61 -6.90
N ALA A 69 -13.57 4.77 -5.80
CA ALA A 69 -13.16 5.59 -4.66
C ALA A 69 -13.05 4.69 -3.42
N ILE A 70 -12.13 5.01 -2.54
CA ILE A 70 -11.90 4.25 -1.32
C ILE A 70 -11.64 5.16 -0.12
N LEU A 71 -12.16 4.73 1.04
CA LEU A 71 -11.86 5.28 2.35
C LEU A 71 -11.40 4.13 3.23
N SER A 72 -10.26 4.26 3.89
CA SER A 72 -9.74 3.24 4.79
C SER A 72 -9.25 3.84 6.10
N PHE A 73 -9.52 3.16 7.20
CA PHE A 73 -9.15 3.54 8.56
C PHE A 73 -8.51 2.34 9.24
N SER A 74 -7.30 2.54 9.77
CA SER A 74 -6.56 1.51 10.49
C SER A 74 -6.39 1.90 11.96
N PHE A 75 -6.78 0.99 12.85
CA PHE A 75 -6.60 1.11 14.29
C PHE A 75 -5.38 0.27 14.67
N LEU A 76 -4.30 0.93 15.03
CA LEU A 76 -3.01 0.32 15.28
C LEU A 76 -2.66 0.40 16.78
N PRO A 77 -1.83 -0.51 17.30
CA PRO A 77 -1.30 -0.41 18.67
C PRO A 77 -0.58 0.91 18.94
N LEU A 78 -0.48 1.29 20.23
CA LEU A 78 0.29 2.44 20.69
C LEU A 78 -0.24 3.80 20.16
N ASP A 79 -1.55 3.99 20.19
CA ASP A 79 -2.21 5.24 19.78
C ASP A 79 -1.85 5.71 18.35
N ARG A 80 -1.55 4.74 17.47
CA ARG A 80 -1.26 4.98 16.06
C ARG A 80 -2.51 4.81 15.21
N THR A 81 -2.60 5.65 14.19
CA THR A 81 -3.61 5.56 13.11
C THR A 81 -2.93 5.55 11.76
N LEU A 82 -3.58 4.92 10.79
CA LEU A 82 -3.14 4.93 9.40
C LEU A 82 -4.39 4.96 8.51
N ASP A 83 -4.59 6.09 7.85
CA ASP A 83 -5.79 6.36 7.08
C ASP A 83 -5.44 6.51 5.59
N TYR A 84 -6.36 6.11 4.73
CA TYR A 84 -6.20 6.23 3.28
C TYR A 84 -7.48 6.70 2.62
N VAL A 85 -7.35 7.68 1.73
CA VAL A 85 -8.39 8.13 0.81
C VAL A 85 -7.83 8.09 -0.59
N GLY A 86 -8.54 7.45 -1.52
CA GLY A 86 -8.07 7.32 -2.89
C GLY A 86 -9.19 7.29 -3.92
N PHE A 87 -8.82 7.67 -5.13
CA PHE A 87 -9.66 7.54 -6.33
C PHE A 87 -8.81 7.03 -7.48
N ALA A 88 -9.35 6.10 -8.25
CA ALA A 88 -8.72 5.59 -9.46
C ALA A 88 -9.73 5.44 -10.59
N THR A 89 -9.26 5.62 -11.81
CA THR A 89 -10.09 5.52 -13.01
C THR A 89 -9.28 4.96 -14.18
N PRO A 90 -9.81 3.95 -14.90
CA PRO A 90 -9.30 3.63 -16.22
C PRO A 90 -9.66 4.76 -17.18
N LEU A 91 -8.78 5.03 -18.12
CA LEU A 91 -8.95 6.00 -19.19
C LEU A 91 -8.90 5.24 -20.52
N ALA A 92 -10.06 5.09 -21.15
CA ALA A 92 -10.18 4.52 -22.47
C ALA A 92 -10.61 5.63 -23.45
N PRO A 93 -9.66 6.32 -24.11
CA PRO A 93 -9.99 7.34 -25.10
C PRO A 93 -10.79 6.69 -26.23
N LYS A 94 -11.90 7.32 -26.64
CA LYS A 94 -12.66 6.87 -27.81
C LYS A 94 -11.80 7.09 -29.05
N ALA A 95 -11.65 6.07 -29.90
CA ALA A 95 -11.06 6.24 -31.23
C ALA A 95 -11.86 7.30 -32.01
N LYS A 96 -11.17 8.27 -32.63
CA LYS A 96 -11.81 9.19 -33.57
C LYS A 96 -12.26 8.39 -34.79
N ASN A 97 -13.45 8.68 -35.27
CA ASN A 97 -13.98 8.09 -36.50
C ASN A 97 -12.97 8.27 -37.63
N GLY A 98 -12.45 7.17 -38.20
CA GLY A 98 -11.50 7.15 -39.30
C GLY A 98 -10.05 6.80 -38.95
N GLU A 99 -9.68 6.64 -37.68
CA GLU A 99 -8.36 6.16 -37.30
C GLU A 99 -8.35 4.63 -37.19
N SER A 100 -7.52 3.98 -38.00
CA SER A 100 -7.26 2.54 -37.93
C SER A 100 -6.24 2.24 -36.86
N GLY A 101 -6.70 2.16 -35.59
CA GLY A 101 -5.85 1.80 -34.44
C GLY A 101 -6.70 1.64 -33.17
N GLN A 102 -6.34 0.71 -32.31
CA GLN A 102 -6.94 0.66 -30.97
C GLN A 102 -6.42 1.86 -30.17
N PRO A 103 -7.30 2.64 -29.51
CA PRO A 103 -6.86 3.74 -28.68
C PRO A 103 -5.98 3.22 -27.55
N LEU A 104 -4.95 3.96 -27.22
CA LEU A 104 -4.03 3.64 -26.12
C LEU A 104 -4.80 3.71 -24.80
N GLU A 105 -4.97 2.56 -24.13
CA GLU A 105 -5.56 2.51 -22.79
C GLU A 105 -4.63 3.14 -21.78
N ALA A 106 -5.18 3.90 -20.83
CA ALA A 106 -4.45 4.56 -19.77
C ALA A 106 -5.20 4.40 -18.43
N GLY A 107 -4.58 4.83 -17.35
CA GLY A 107 -5.22 4.89 -16.05
C GLY A 107 -4.63 5.99 -15.19
N LEU A 108 -5.45 6.54 -14.31
CA LEU A 108 -5.09 7.60 -13.37
C LEU A 108 -5.53 7.20 -11.97
N ALA A 109 -4.71 7.50 -10.97
CA ALA A 109 -5.11 7.47 -9.57
C ALA A 109 -4.55 8.66 -8.81
N VAL A 110 -5.28 9.08 -7.79
CA VAL A 110 -4.85 10.09 -6.80
C VAL A 110 -5.24 9.60 -5.42
N GLY A 111 -4.48 9.99 -4.42
CA GLY A 111 -4.85 9.66 -3.05
C GLY A 111 -3.98 10.34 -2.01
N TRP A 112 -4.39 10.15 -0.77
CA TRP A 112 -3.76 10.66 0.42
C TRP A 112 -3.68 9.57 1.48
N ILE A 113 -2.49 9.37 2.02
CA ILE A 113 -2.21 8.50 3.16
C ILE A 113 -1.82 9.39 4.32
N HIS A 114 -2.46 9.17 5.46
CA HIS A 114 -2.17 9.85 6.72
C HIS A 114 -1.78 8.83 7.79
N ALA A 115 -0.64 9.03 8.44
CA ALA A 115 -0.24 8.30 9.62
C ALA A 115 -0.12 9.26 10.81
N GLY A 116 -0.72 8.88 11.93
CA GLY A 116 -0.69 9.64 13.17
C GLY A 116 -0.18 8.81 14.34
N VAL A 117 0.57 9.45 15.23
CA VAL A 117 0.89 8.91 16.57
C VAL A 117 0.52 9.99 17.58
N LYS A 118 -0.25 9.62 18.61
CA LYS A 118 -0.66 10.52 19.69
C LYS A 118 -0.09 10.03 21.02
N ASN A 119 -0.23 10.86 22.04
CA ASN A 119 0.14 10.51 23.42
C ASN A 119 1.61 10.05 23.57
N ILE A 120 2.53 10.60 22.78
CA ILE A 120 3.97 10.34 22.93
C ILE A 120 4.42 11.01 24.23
N ASP A 121 4.88 10.23 25.21
CA ASP A 121 5.32 10.71 26.52
C ASP A 121 6.62 11.52 26.38
N GLY A 122 6.49 12.85 26.34
CA GLY A 122 7.61 13.78 26.32
C GLY A 122 8.29 13.82 27.67
N ARG A 123 9.64 13.74 27.70
CA ARG A 123 10.43 13.76 28.94
C ARG A 123 11.61 14.73 28.85
N ASP A 124 11.93 15.38 29.97
CA ASP A 124 13.12 16.21 30.13
C ASP A 124 14.39 15.35 30.26
N GLY A 125 15.55 15.99 30.34
CA GLY A 125 16.86 15.33 30.49
C GLY A 125 17.02 14.58 31.83
N SER A 126 16.14 14.79 32.80
CA SER A 126 16.07 14.09 34.07
C SER A 126 15.05 12.95 34.08
N GLY A 127 14.34 12.74 32.96
CA GLY A 127 13.33 11.69 32.79
C GLY A 127 11.93 12.05 33.33
N ASN A 128 11.70 13.29 33.78
CA ASN A 128 10.37 13.73 34.21
C ASN A 128 9.47 13.97 32.99
N HIS A 129 8.19 13.60 33.13
CA HIS A 129 7.18 13.91 32.12
C HIS A 129 7.05 15.42 31.93
N THR A 130 7.05 15.89 30.69
CA THR A 130 6.86 17.30 30.34
C THR A 130 5.48 17.53 29.74
N GLU A 131 5.18 16.85 28.64
CA GLU A 131 3.94 16.98 27.89
C GLU A 131 3.69 15.75 27.01
N TYR A 132 2.48 15.63 26.46
CA TYR A 132 2.19 14.64 25.43
C TYR A 132 2.41 15.22 24.03
N LEU A 133 3.34 14.63 23.30
CA LEU A 133 3.64 14.99 21.93
C LEU A 133 2.81 14.17 20.93
N SER A 134 2.82 14.60 19.69
CA SER A 134 2.24 13.86 18.59
C SER A 134 3.12 13.94 17.33
N ASN A 135 2.94 13.01 16.40
CA ASN A 135 3.56 13.05 15.09
C ASN A 135 2.51 12.80 14.02
N SER A 136 2.65 13.46 12.87
CA SER A 136 1.75 13.32 11.73
C SER A 136 2.54 13.23 10.44
N GLU A 137 2.42 12.12 9.74
CA GLU A 137 3.02 11.89 8.43
C GLU A 137 1.93 11.84 7.36
N ASN A 138 2.19 12.46 6.22
CA ASN A 138 1.26 12.54 5.11
C ASN A 138 1.96 12.25 3.79
N ALA A 139 1.31 11.49 2.91
CA ALA A 139 1.74 11.30 1.54
C ALA A 139 0.57 11.56 0.59
N PHE A 140 0.70 12.55 -0.28
CA PHE A 140 -0.21 12.79 -1.40
C PHE A 140 0.44 12.18 -2.64
N PHE A 141 -0.30 11.37 -3.39
CA PHE A 141 0.24 10.77 -4.61
C PHE A 141 -0.67 10.97 -5.81
N MET A 142 -0.05 10.98 -6.98
CA MET A 142 -0.71 10.90 -8.27
C MET A 142 0.02 9.88 -9.13
N SER A 143 -0.73 8.93 -9.63
CA SER A 143 -0.23 7.83 -10.46
C SER A 143 -0.85 7.91 -11.85
N PHE A 144 -0.04 7.66 -12.86
CA PHE A 144 -0.48 7.58 -14.25
C PHE A 144 0.17 6.37 -14.92
N ALA A 145 -0.60 5.69 -15.78
CA ALA A 145 -0.11 4.53 -16.50
C ALA A 145 -0.67 4.47 -17.93
N LEU A 146 0.10 3.82 -18.78
CA LEU A 146 -0.24 3.53 -20.16
C LEU A 146 -0.14 2.02 -20.42
N LYS A 147 -0.97 1.51 -21.32
CA LYS A 147 -0.98 0.12 -21.78
C LYS A 147 -0.64 0.09 -23.28
N PRO A 148 0.66 0.11 -23.62
CA PRO A 148 1.11 0.14 -25.02
C PRO A 148 0.83 -1.14 -25.80
N SER A 149 0.52 -2.24 -25.12
CA SER A 149 0.07 -3.48 -25.77
C SER A 149 -0.94 -4.22 -24.88
N GLN A 150 -1.67 -5.17 -25.45
CA GLN A 150 -2.65 -5.96 -24.72
C GLN A 150 -2.05 -6.75 -23.52
N TYR A 151 -0.73 -6.98 -23.52
CA TYR A 151 -0.05 -7.77 -22.51
C TYR A 151 0.83 -6.95 -21.55
N LEU A 152 1.06 -5.66 -21.83
CA LEU A 152 2.04 -4.86 -21.10
C LEU A 152 1.47 -3.50 -20.74
N SER A 153 1.61 -3.12 -19.49
CA SER A 153 1.37 -1.76 -18.98
C SER A 153 2.60 -1.25 -18.25
N ILE A 154 2.82 0.05 -18.33
CA ILE A 154 3.88 0.79 -17.60
C ILE A 154 3.25 1.97 -16.88
N GLY A 155 3.75 2.32 -15.70
CA GLY A 155 3.18 3.39 -14.91
C GLY A 155 4.20 4.08 -14.03
N VAL A 156 3.86 5.31 -13.63
CA VAL A 156 4.65 6.12 -12.71
C VAL A 156 3.73 6.72 -11.65
N SER A 157 4.28 6.95 -10.45
CA SER A 157 3.59 7.65 -9.37
C SER A 157 4.51 8.67 -8.74
N GLY A 158 4.08 9.93 -8.69
CA GLY A 158 4.75 10.98 -7.93
C GLY A 158 4.10 11.11 -6.56
N LYS A 159 4.91 11.30 -5.52
CA LYS A 159 4.47 11.48 -4.13
C LYS A 159 5.01 12.78 -3.56
N ILE A 160 4.15 13.53 -2.85
CA ILE A 160 4.54 14.67 -2.01
C ILE A 160 4.42 14.19 -0.58
N LEU A 161 5.51 14.27 0.16
CA LEU A 161 5.65 13.78 1.52
C LEU A 161 5.70 14.97 2.48
N TYR A 162 4.99 14.88 3.59
CA TYR A 162 4.97 15.91 4.61
C TYR A 162 4.88 15.28 6.00
N ASN A 163 5.81 15.66 6.88
CA ASN A 163 5.83 15.23 8.27
C ASN A 163 5.81 16.46 9.19
N ARG A 164 5.07 16.38 10.31
CA ARG A 164 4.90 17.45 11.28
C ARG A 164 4.90 16.90 12.70
N ILE A 165 5.75 17.50 13.54
CA ILE A 165 5.84 17.26 15.00
C ILE A 165 5.53 18.59 15.67
N PRO A 166 4.31 18.79 16.22
CA PRO A 166 3.92 20.03 16.90
C PRO A 166 4.50 20.10 18.33
N GLY A 167 4.59 21.31 18.88
CA GLY A 167 4.93 21.54 20.28
C GLY A 167 6.40 21.31 20.64
N ILE A 168 7.30 21.22 19.64
CA ILE A 168 8.69 20.84 19.89
C ILE A 168 9.64 22.06 19.88
N THR A 169 9.19 23.23 19.41
CA THR A 169 9.99 24.45 19.40
C THR A 169 9.73 25.29 20.65
N GLU A 170 10.69 26.15 21.03
CA GLU A 170 10.58 26.99 22.25
C GLU A 170 9.34 27.90 22.26
N ASP A 171 8.87 28.32 21.09
CA ASP A 171 7.63 29.10 20.90
C ASP A 171 6.38 28.24 20.75
N ASN A 172 6.44 26.95 21.12
CA ASN A 172 5.38 25.96 20.92
C ASN A 172 4.98 25.74 19.46
N GLY A 173 5.89 26.02 18.54
CA GLY A 173 5.73 25.81 17.11
C GLY A 173 5.89 24.32 16.72
N ALA A 174 5.94 24.06 15.43
CA ALA A 174 6.07 22.72 14.88
C ALA A 174 7.37 22.54 14.09
N LEU A 175 8.06 21.44 14.30
CA LEU A 175 9.10 20.99 13.39
C LEU A 175 8.44 20.26 12.22
N THR A 176 8.78 20.69 11.00
CA THR A 176 8.22 20.14 9.77
C THR A 176 9.27 19.66 8.81
N SER A 177 8.93 18.67 8.02
CA SER A 177 9.75 18.20 6.91
C SER A 177 8.88 17.92 5.70
N SER A 178 9.41 18.16 4.51
CA SER A 178 8.76 17.83 3.26
C SER A 178 9.71 17.08 2.33
N GLY A 179 9.15 16.31 1.42
CA GLY A 179 9.92 15.54 0.46
C GLY A 179 9.10 15.19 -0.79
N PHE A 180 9.81 14.64 -1.75
CA PHE A 180 9.21 14.11 -2.98
C PHE A 180 9.67 12.67 -3.16
N GLY A 181 8.78 11.82 -3.70
CA GLY A 181 9.06 10.42 -4.00
C GLY A 181 8.54 10.04 -5.38
N LEU A 182 9.15 9.02 -5.97
CA LEU A 182 8.82 8.49 -7.29
C LEU A 182 8.71 6.97 -7.22
N ASP A 183 7.60 6.43 -7.75
CA ASP A 183 7.47 5.00 -8.00
C ASP A 183 7.33 4.74 -9.50
N ILE A 184 7.84 3.59 -9.94
CA ILE A 184 7.75 3.12 -11.32
C ILE A 184 7.22 1.70 -11.29
N GLY A 185 6.30 1.37 -12.20
CA GLY A 185 5.70 0.05 -12.30
C GLY A 185 5.70 -0.53 -13.69
N VAL A 186 5.72 -1.85 -13.74
CA VAL A 186 5.48 -2.67 -14.93
C VAL A 186 4.45 -3.74 -14.55
N TYR A 187 3.51 -4.01 -15.45
CA TYR A 187 2.48 -5.02 -15.26
C TYR A 187 2.21 -5.77 -16.57
N SER A 188 1.96 -7.06 -16.46
CA SER A 188 1.69 -7.94 -17.61
C SER A 188 0.63 -8.98 -17.29
N ASN A 189 -0.21 -9.30 -18.29
CA ASN A 189 -1.15 -10.41 -18.29
C ASN A 189 -0.74 -11.44 -19.36
N PRO A 190 0.26 -12.30 -19.10
CA PRO A 190 0.79 -13.21 -20.11
C PRO A 190 -0.18 -14.33 -20.49
N LEU A 191 -1.07 -14.72 -19.56
CA LEU A 191 -2.03 -15.80 -19.74
C LEU A 191 -3.39 -15.43 -19.09
N PRO A 192 -4.51 -15.99 -19.54
CA PRO A 192 -5.79 -15.80 -18.87
C PRO A 192 -5.74 -16.17 -17.38
N GLY A 193 -6.12 -15.23 -16.54
CA GLY A 193 -6.11 -15.38 -15.07
C GLY A 193 -4.76 -15.16 -14.40
N LEU A 194 -3.64 -15.13 -15.13
CA LEU A 194 -2.31 -14.87 -14.58
C LEU A 194 -1.89 -13.43 -14.82
N SER A 195 -1.51 -12.76 -13.77
CA SER A 195 -0.91 -11.41 -13.78
C SER A 195 0.47 -11.43 -13.13
N ILE A 196 1.36 -10.61 -13.63
CA ILE A 196 2.72 -10.41 -13.09
C ILE A 196 2.96 -8.90 -12.98
N GLY A 197 3.53 -8.45 -11.88
CA GLY A 197 3.85 -7.06 -11.64
C GLY A 197 5.26 -6.89 -11.08
N ILE A 198 5.91 -5.79 -11.42
CA ILE A 198 7.15 -5.33 -10.79
C ILE A 198 6.97 -3.84 -10.48
N ALA A 199 7.34 -3.43 -9.27
CA ALA A 199 7.31 -2.04 -8.85
C ALA A 199 8.64 -1.66 -8.17
N LEU A 200 9.21 -0.53 -8.58
CA LEU A 200 10.28 0.18 -7.87
C LEU A 200 9.61 1.30 -7.09
N LYS A 201 9.72 1.27 -5.77
CA LYS A 201 9.03 2.21 -4.87
C LYS A 201 10.04 3.07 -4.11
N ASP A 202 9.57 4.25 -3.71
CA ASP A 202 10.29 5.19 -2.87
C ASP A 202 11.65 5.66 -3.42
N ASN A 203 11.80 5.62 -4.74
CA ASN A 203 12.95 6.21 -5.39
C ASN A 203 12.91 7.73 -5.19
N LEU A 204 14.02 8.33 -4.74
CA LEU A 204 14.16 9.75 -4.39
C LEU A 204 13.36 10.19 -3.15
N SER A 205 12.63 9.30 -2.45
CA SER A 205 11.86 9.64 -1.25
C SER A 205 12.79 9.97 -0.09
N LYS A 206 12.58 11.12 0.56
CA LYS A 206 13.36 11.55 1.71
C LYS A 206 12.63 12.60 2.53
N TYR A 207 13.00 12.72 3.80
CA TYR A 207 12.70 13.84 4.65
C TYR A 207 13.96 14.67 4.90
N SER A 208 13.83 15.99 4.83
CA SER A 208 14.90 16.93 5.21
C SER A 208 14.41 17.77 6.38
N TRP A 209 15.09 17.64 7.49
CA TRP A 209 14.78 18.35 8.73
C TRP A 209 15.76 19.47 8.96
N ASN A 210 15.25 20.63 9.41
CA ASN A 210 16.06 21.73 9.90
C ASN A 210 15.64 22.03 11.35
N THR A 211 16.57 21.94 12.27
CA THR A 211 16.36 22.13 13.71
C THR A 211 16.77 23.51 14.23
N ASP A 212 17.05 24.51 13.35
CA ASP A 212 17.39 25.88 13.75
C ASP A 212 16.28 26.55 14.56
N SER A 213 15.02 26.12 14.40
CA SER A 213 13.87 26.60 15.19
C SER A 213 13.74 25.95 16.56
N VAL A 214 14.54 24.90 16.85
CA VAL A 214 14.47 24.12 18.12
C VAL A 214 15.70 24.40 18.98
N TYR A 215 16.84 24.64 18.38
CA TYR A 215 18.14 24.81 19.07
C TYR A 215 18.88 26.03 18.57
N GLU A 216 19.56 26.76 19.45
CA GLU A 216 20.43 27.89 19.09
C GLU A 216 21.52 27.51 18.06
N ARG A 217 21.93 26.24 18.02
CA ARG A 217 22.83 25.65 17.03
C ARG A 217 22.13 24.49 16.36
N GLY A 218 21.14 24.82 15.53
CA GLY A 218 20.43 23.84 14.76
C GLY A 218 21.30 23.21 13.67
N THR A 219 20.81 22.12 13.11
CA THR A 219 21.45 21.39 12.02
C THR A 219 20.40 20.95 11.00
N SER A 220 20.82 20.75 9.77
CA SER A 220 20.01 20.13 8.74
C SER A 220 20.41 18.67 8.56
N THR A 221 19.43 17.78 8.65
CA THR A 221 19.63 16.33 8.48
C THR A 221 18.64 15.78 7.47
N THR A 222 19.11 14.88 6.60
CA THR A 222 18.26 14.20 5.60
C THR A 222 18.16 12.72 5.93
N TYR A 223 16.92 12.20 5.94
CA TYR A 223 16.63 10.78 6.09
C TYR A 223 16.03 10.26 4.80
N GLU A 224 16.77 9.42 4.09
CA GLU A 224 16.31 8.75 2.88
C GLU A 224 15.37 7.60 3.25
N PHE A 225 14.34 7.38 2.43
CA PHE A 225 13.49 6.21 2.56
C PHE A 225 14.19 5.00 1.92
N PRO A 226 13.99 3.79 2.45
CA PRO A 226 14.41 2.57 1.77
C PRO A 226 13.85 2.49 0.36
N ARG A 227 14.72 2.25 -0.62
CA ARG A 227 14.28 1.92 -1.98
C ARG A 227 13.85 0.47 -2.04
N ILE A 228 12.65 0.24 -2.55
CA ILE A 228 12.03 -1.07 -2.54
C ILE A 228 11.81 -1.53 -3.99
N VAL A 229 12.22 -2.75 -4.28
CA VAL A 229 11.80 -3.49 -5.47
C VAL A 229 10.86 -4.59 -5.03
N ARG A 230 9.63 -4.57 -5.56
CA ARG A 230 8.62 -5.60 -5.29
C ARG A 230 8.24 -6.28 -6.61
N ALA A 231 8.33 -7.61 -6.64
CA ALA A 231 7.91 -8.44 -7.77
C ALA A 231 6.78 -9.36 -7.31
N GLY A 232 5.67 -9.36 -8.02
CA GLY A 232 4.47 -10.08 -7.63
C GLY A 232 3.82 -10.86 -8.76
N ALA A 233 3.07 -11.89 -8.38
CA ALA A 233 2.21 -12.66 -9.26
C ALA A 233 0.83 -12.83 -8.62
N ALA A 234 -0.21 -12.78 -9.45
CA ALA A 234 -1.58 -13.04 -9.05
C ALA A 234 -2.22 -14.05 -10.03
N TYR A 235 -2.88 -15.04 -9.51
CA TYR A 235 -3.61 -16.01 -10.33
C TYR A 235 -5.07 -16.09 -9.88
N ARG A 236 -5.97 -15.68 -10.77
CA ARG A 236 -7.43 -15.82 -10.59
C ARG A 236 -7.90 -17.03 -11.38
N ILE A 237 -8.38 -18.04 -10.67
CA ILE A 237 -8.86 -19.26 -11.34
C ILE A 237 -10.09 -18.99 -12.20
N PRO A 238 -10.31 -19.82 -13.24
CA PRO A 238 -11.54 -19.76 -14.04
C PRO A 238 -12.77 -19.88 -13.14
N ARG A 239 -13.83 -19.07 -13.41
CA ARG A 239 -15.03 -18.83 -12.58
C ARG A 239 -14.84 -17.86 -11.41
N GLN A 240 -13.64 -17.30 -11.25
CA GLN A 240 -13.33 -16.14 -10.38
C GLN A 240 -13.63 -16.31 -8.87
N TRP A 241 -13.80 -17.53 -8.37
CA TRP A 241 -14.08 -17.76 -6.95
C TRP A 241 -12.83 -17.79 -6.06
N LEU A 242 -11.63 -17.95 -6.65
CA LEU A 242 -10.36 -17.94 -5.92
C LEU A 242 -9.34 -17.07 -6.64
N LEU A 243 -8.74 -16.14 -5.91
CA LEU A 243 -7.54 -15.40 -6.26
C LEU A 243 -6.42 -15.84 -5.31
N VAL A 244 -5.26 -16.18 -5.85
CA VAL A 244 -4.03 -16.42 -5.09
C VAL A 244 -3.00 -15.38 -5.51
N VAL A 245 -2.32 -14.78 -4.54
CA VAL A 245 -1.33 -13.71 -4.75
C VAL A 245 -0.05 -14.01 -4.00
N ALA A 246 1.08 -13.61 -4.58
CA ALA A 246 2.38 -13.69 -3.93
C ALA A 246 3.28 -12.58 -4.43
N ASP A 247 3.94 -11.88 -3.51
CA ASP A 247 4.94 -10.85 -3.78
C ASP A 247 6.24 -11.19 -3.07
N LEU A 248 7.35 -10.86 -3.71
CA LEU A 248 8.69 -10.81 -3.11
C LEU A 248 9.13 -9.36 -3.08
N GLU A 249 9.50 -8.89 -1.90
CA GLU A 249 10.01 -7.55 -1.67
C GLU A 249 11.50 -7.59 -1.31
N THR A 250 12.28 -6.71 -1.90
CA THR A 250 13.69 -6.49 -1.57
C THR A 250 13.94 -5.00 -1.36
N SER A 251 14.81 -4.66 -0.42
CA SER A 251 15.18 -3.31 -0.09
C SER A 251 16.70 -3.15 -0.08
N ASP A 252 17.19 -1.92 -0.24
CA ASP A 252 18.60 -1.59 -0.11
C ASP A 252 19.12 -1.62 1.35
N VAL A 253 18.22 -1.73 2.34
CA VAL A 253 18.56 -1.66 3.78
C VAL A 253 17.94 -2.76 4.63
N GLN A 254 17.00 -3.55 4.10
CA GLN A 254 16.28 -4.59 4.85
C GLN A 254 16.40 -5.96 4.15
N ASN A 255 16.24 -7.02 4.92
CA ASN A 255 16.20 -8.38 4.37
C ASN A 255 15.00 -8.56 3.44
N PRO A 256 15.12 -9.47 2.45
CA PRO A 256 13.98 -9.80 1.58
C PRO A 256 12.76 -10.26 2.39
N ARG A 257 11.58 -9.81 1.99
CA ARG A 257 10.29 -10.17 2.59
C ARG A 257 9.41 -10.83 1.54
N TYR A 258 8.56 -11.74 1.97
CA TYR A 258 7.56 -12.37 1.14
C TYR A 258 6.16 -12.05 1.65
N HIS A 259 5.23 -11.92 0.72
CA HIS A 259 3.83 -11.63 0.97
C HIS A 259 3.00 -12.65 0.21
N ILE A 260 2.06 -13.29 0.87
CA ILE A 260 1.24 -14.33 0.24
C ILE A 260 -0.21 -14.16 0.70
N GLY A 261 -1.15 -14.33 -0.22
CA GLY A 261 -2.57 -14.23 0.12
C GLY A 261 -3.47 -15.07 -0.75
N ALA A 262 -4.66 -15.34 -0.22
CA ALA A 262 -5.75 -15.96 -0.95
C ALA A 262 -7.08 -15.27 -0.64
N GLU A 263 -7.89 -15.05 -1.68
CA GLU A 263 -9.23 -14.49 -1.61
C GLU A 263 -10.23 -15.48 -2.18
N PHE A 264 -11.19 -15.88 -1.37
CA PHE A 264 -12.31 -16.71 -1.76
C PHE A 264 -13.54 -15.83 -1.94
N THR A 265 -14.01 -15.68 -3.18
CA THR A 265 -15.16 -14.86 -3.53
C THR A 265 -16.42 -15.71 -3.60
N ALA A 266 -17.42 -15.39 -2.76
CA ALA A 266 -18.79 -15.86 -2.90
C ALA A 266 -19.57 -14.81 -3.69
N LYS A 267 -20.05 -15.18 -4.88
CA LYS A 267 -20.79 -14.26 -5.76
C LYS A 267 -21.95 -13.61 -4.99
N GLU A 268 -22.11 -12.29 -5.17
CA GLU A 268 -23.18 -11.46 -4.61
C GLU A 268 -23.14 -11.27 -3.07
N LEU A 269 -22.40 -12.07 -2.34
CA LEU A 269 -22.32 -11.98 -0.88
C LEU A 269 -21.07 -11.19 -0.43
N GLY A 270 -19.90 -11.58 -0.95
CA GLY A 270 -18.65 -10.99 -0.49
C GLY A 270 -17.45 -11.92 -0.72
N ALA A 271 -16.40 -11.70 0.06
CA ALA A 271 -15.17 -12.47 -0.01
C ALA A 271 -14.62 -12.78 1.39
N LEU A 272 -13.93 -13.90 1.52
CA LEU A 272 -13.10 -14.24 2.67
C LEU A 272 -11.64 -14.22 2.24
N ARG A 273 -10.74 -13.75 3.11
CA ARG A 273 -9.33 -13.56 2.81
C ARG A 273 -8.46 -14.08 3.93
N ILE A 274 -7.33 -14.63 3.52
CA ILE A 274 -6.25 -15.01 4.43
C ILE A 274 -4.93 -14.58 3.78
N GLY A 275 -4.03 -14.05 4.58
CA GLY A 275 -2.74 -13.59 4.12
C GLY A 275 -1.63 -13.87 5.13
N LEU A 276 -0.40 -13.74 4.63
CA LEU A 276 0.82 -13.81 5.41
C LEU A 276 1.74 -12.70 4.91
N ASP A 277 1.99 -11.70 5.74
CA ASP A 277 2.96 -10.63 5.54
C ASP A 277 4.24 -11.04 6.26
N HIS A 278 5.18 -11.63 5.52
CA HIS A 278 6.37 -12.27 6.05
C HIS A 278 5.99 -13.31 7.13
N ASP A 279 6.12 -12.98 8.40
CA ASP A 279 5.82 -13.87 9.52
C ASP A 279 4.47 -13.55 10.20
N THR A 280 3.76 -12.53 9.73
CA THR A 280 2.54 -12.04 10.38
C THR A 280 1.30 -12.48 9.59
N PRO A 281 0.46 -13.36 10.16
CA PRO A 281 -0.78 -13.77 9.52
C PRO A 281 -1.80 -12.65 9.53
N SER A 282 -2.67 -12.60 8.54
CA SER A 282 -3.78 -11.68 8.44
C SER A 282 -5.03 -12.39 7.94
N PHE A 283 -6.19 -11.90 8.39
CA PHE A 283 -7.50 -12.45 8.03
C PHE A 283 -8.44 -11.31 7.68
N GLY A 284 -9.39 -11.56 6.83
CA GLY A 284 -10.36 -10.52 6.51
C GLY A 284 -11.56 -11.02 5.73
N PHE A 285 -12.51 -10.12 5.59
CA PHE A 285 -13.69 -10.35 4.75
C PHE A 285 -14.10 -9.07 4.02
N GLY A 286 -14.87 -9.23 2.96
CA GLY A 286 -15.53 -8.15 2.24
C GLY A 286 -16.99 -8.47 2.07
N LEU A 287 -17.87 -7.48 2.27
CA LEU A 287 -19.31 -7.56 2.03
C LEU A 287 -19.65 -6.72 0.79
N TYR A 288 -20.36 -7.31 -0.16
CA TYR A 288 -20.83 -6.65 -1.37
C TYR A 288 -22.22 -6.07 -1.13
N LEU A 289 -22.35 -4.78 -1.28
CA LEU A 289 -23.56 -4.02 -0.99
C LEU A 289 -23.99 -3.26 -2.24
N GLN A 290 -25.30 -3.14 -2.43
CA GLN A 290 -25.87 -2.27 -3.46
C GLN A 290 -26.33 -0.97 -2.79
N ILE A 291 -25.64 0.14 -3.05
CA ILE A 291 -25.95 1.45 -2.49
C ILE A 291 -26.27 2.39 -3.66
N PHE A 292 -27.49 2.93 -3.72
CA PHE A 292 -28.00 3.78 -4.82
C PHE A 292 -27.77 3.18 -6.22
N GLY A 293 -27.91 1.84 -6.35
CA GLY A 293 -27.71 1.12 -7.61
C GLY A 293 -26.24 0.97 -8.06
N LYS A 294 -25.30 1.28 -7.19
CA LYS A 294 -23.86 1.11 -7.39
C LYS A 294 -23.33 0.06 -6.43
N LEU A 295 -22.28 -0.64 -6.86
CA LEU A 295 -21.58 -1.59 -6.00
C LEU A 295 -20.75 -0.82 -4.97
N ALA A 296 -20.93 -1.17 -3.71
CA ALA A 296 -20.06 -0.75 -2.61
C ALA A 296 -19.54 -1.99 -1.90
N THR A 297 -18.28 -1.97 -1.51
CA THR A 297 -17.67 -3.07 -0.75
C THR A 297 -17.19 -2.56 0.59
N LEU A 298 -17.74 -3.14 1.67
CA LEU A 298 -17.20 -2.97 3.02
C LEU A 298 -16.19 -4.07 3.28
N ASN A 299 -14.93 -3.71 3.49
CA ASN A 299 -13.86 -4.63 3.81
C ASN A 299 -13.42 -4.48 5.27
N TYR A 300 -13.01 -5.58 5.85
CA TYR A 300 -12.40 -5.64 7.17
C TYR A 300 -11.18 -6.55 7.14
N ALA A 301 -10.12 -6.15 7.84
CA ALA A 301 -8.95 -6.97 8.07
C ALA A 301 -8.57 -6.97 9.56
N PHE A 302 -8.05 -8.09 9.99
CA PHE A 302 -7.54 -8.36 11.32
C PHE A 302 -6.15 -8.94 11.23
N THR A 303 -5.21 -8.38 11.99
CA THR A 303 -3.86 -8.91 12.16
C THR A 303 -3.64 -9.13 13.65
N PRO A 304 -3.30 -10.35 14.09
CA PRO A 304 -2.99 -10.61 15.50
C PRO A 304 -1.84 -9.74 16.00
N GLY A 305 -1.94 -9.28 17.21
CA GLY A 305 -0.83 -8.56 17.87
C GLY A 305 0.34 -9.51 18.10
N LEU A 306 1.56 -9.02 17.90
CA LEU A 306 2.80 -9.71 18.23
C LEU A 306 3.27 -9.28 19.63
N GLU A 307 3.81 -10.18 20.43
CA GLU A 307 4.52 -9.92 21.70
C GLU A 307 3.74 -9.08 22.72
N ALA A 308 2.59 -9.13 23.02
CA ALA A 308 1.81 -8.28 23.94
C ALA A 308 1.29 -6.96 23.36
N LEU A 309 1.44 -6.71 22.07
CA LEU A 309 0.74 -5.62 21.41
C LEU A 309 -0.72 -6.00 21.15
N THR A 310 -1.60 -5.00 21.14
CA THR A 310 -2.99 -5.20 20.75
C THR A 310 -3.08 -5.53 19.26
N PRO A 311 -4.10 -6.29 18.83
CA PRO A 311 -4.34 -6.57 17.41
C PRO A 311 -4.51 -5.30 16.57
N GLU A 312 -4.23 -5.42 15.28
CA GLU A 312 -4.53 -4.37 14.29
C GLU A 312 -5.87 -4.65 13.61
N HIS A 313 -6.64 -3.58 13.41
CA HIS A 313 -7.92 -3.62 12.74
C HIS A 313 -7.96 -2.60 11.61
N VAL A 314 -8.30 -3.03 10.40
CA VAL A 314 -8.46 -2.14 9.25
C VAL A 314 -9.87 -2.28 8.71
N VAL A 315 -10.54 -1.15 8.49
CA VAL A 315 -11.87 -1.06 7.88
C VAL A 315 -11.77 -0.20 6.64
N SER A 316 -12.29 -0.66 5.51
CA SER A 316 -12.33 0.16 4.30
C SER A 316 -13.65 0.05 3.56
N TRP A 317 -14.07 1.17 2.95
CA TRP A 317 -15.19 1.27 2.04
C TRP A 317 -14.70 1.56 0.64
N MET A 318 -15.07 0.73 -0.32
CA MET A 318 -14.80 0.96 -1.73
C MET A 318 -16.11 1.13 -2.48
N PHE A 319 -16.17 2.11 -3.36
CA PHE A 319 -17.32 2.45 -4.19
C PHE A 319 -16.93 2.34 -5.66
N ASP A 320 -17.74 1.61 -6.43
CA ASP A 320 -17.61 1.47 -7.89
C ASP A 320 -18.64 2.37 -8.60
N PHE A 321 -18.17 3.09 -9.66
CA PHE A 321 -18.99 4.08 -10.38
C PHE A 321 -19.15 3.76 -11.87
#